data_2881989527f8e6a39eadde1c52eb2c1b
#
_entry.id   2881989527f8e6a39eadde1c52eb2c1b
#
_cell.length_a   1.000
_cell.length_b   1.000
_cell.length_c   1.000
_cell.angle_alpha   90.00
_cell.angle_beta   90.00
_cell.angle_gamma   90.00
#
_symmetry.space_group_name_H-M   'P 1'
#
loop_
_entity.id
_entity.type
_entity.pdbx_description
1 polymer ?
#
loop_
_entity_poly.entity_id
_entity_poly.type
_entity_poly.pdbx_seq_one_letter_code
_entity_poly.pdbx_strand_id
1 'polypeptide(L)'
;MTPAELLPLFLAPPWIEHGRSVAGRALTHRVWRAAAASAPPVLLHGSIHGNEPLGSYCLRWLAEELDAGKHTLVRDVWIAPVVNPDGFVIGRKNNERGVDLNRNWAARNWSPVYKGNEFPGDAAASEPETQALHALIARAAPACIVALHSPFRTVNYDGPARALAERMAAKNGYGASADIGYPTPGSFGTLYGVEQNLEVITLEIPPMPAEQAWQENREALHEALAP
;
A
#
# COMPACT_ATOMS: atom_id res chain seq x y z
N MET A 1 -8.86 18.90 1.02
CA MET A 1 -8.23 18.40 -0.22
C MET A 1 -8.92 17.11 -0.62
N THR A 2 -9.45 17.03 -1.83
CA THR A 2 -10.06 15.83 -2.42
C THR A 2 -9.00 14.92 -3.03
N PRO A 3 -9.31 13.63 -3.33
CA PRO A 3 -8.39 12.76 -4.06
C PRO A 3 -7.94 13.32 -5.42
N ALA A 4 -8.83 13.99 -6.15
CA ALA A 4 -8.50 14.63 -7.42
C ALA A 4 -7.52 15.82 -7.27
N GLU A 5 -7.53 16.51 -6.14
CA GLU A 5 -6.57 17.57 -5.81
C GLU A 5 -5.26 17.00 -5.24
N LEU A 6 -5.31 15.83 -4.59
CA LEU A 6 -4.13 15.18 -4.02
C LEU A 6 -3.26 14.53 -5.10
N LEU A 7 -3.86 13.83 -6.09
CA LEU A 7 -3.13 13.08 -7.10
C LEU A 7 -2.05 13.89 -7.82
N PRO A 8 -2.29 15.14 -8.28
CA PRO A 8 -1.26 15.96 -8.94
C PRO A 8 0.01 16.17 -8.13
N LEU A 9 -0.08 16.17 -6.79
CA LEU A 9 1.09 16.35 -5.92
C LEU A 9 2.07 15.17 -6.00
N PHE A 10 1.58 13.99 -6.41
CA PHE A 10 2.39 12.82 -6.63
C PHE A 10 2.90 12.66 -8.07
N LEU A 11 2.49 13.57 -8.98
CA LEU A 11 2.90 13.52 -10.39
C LEU A 11 4.06 14.47 -10.71
N ALA A 12 4.32 15.45 -9.85
CA ALA A 12 5.41 16.39 -10.02
C ALA A 12 6.73 15.83 -9.44
N PRO A 13 7.89 16.24 -9.99
CA PRO A 13 9.18 15.92 -9.37
C PRO A 13 9.20 16.27 -7.88
N PRO A 14 9.84 15.47 -7.01
CA PRO A 14 10.76 14.37 -7.33
C PRO A 14 10.12 12.98 -7.45
N TRP A 15 8.79 12.88 -7.66
CA TRP A 15 8.13 11.60 -7.92
C TRP A 15 8.51 11.06 -9.30
N ILE A 16 8.72 9.76 -9.40
CA ILE A 16 9.22 9.06 -10.61
C ILE A 16 8.14 8.13 -11.11
N GLU A 17 7.77 8.28 -12.39
CA GLU A 17 6.84 7.35 -13.05
C GLU A 17 7.46 5.95 -13.15
N HIS A 18 6.70 4.92 -12.81
CA HIS A 18 7.11 3.52 -12.95
C HIS A 18 6.12 2.67 -13.73
N GLY A 19 5.03 3.26 -14.20
CA GLY A 19 4.01 2.59 -15.00
C GLY A 19 2.82 3.52 -15.27
N ARG A 20 1.83 2.97 -15.96
CA ARG A 20 0.58 3.66 -16.26
C ARG A 20 -0.62 2.76 -15.97
N SER A 21 -1.71 3.36 -15.51
CA SER A 21 -3.00 2.72 -15.32
C SER A 21 -3.68 2.41 -16.65
N VAL A 22 -4.81 1.70 -16.59
CA VAL A 22 -5.66 1.42 -17.77
C VAL A 22 -6.04 2.70 -18.51
N ALA A 23 -6.41 3.76 -17.81
CA ALA A 23 -6.75 5.06 -18.42
C ALA A 23 -5.52 5.93 -18.76
N GLY A 24 -4.30 5.38 -18.65
CA GLY A 24 -3.05 6.06 -18.99
C GLY A 24 -2.53 7.05 -17.93
N ARG A 25 -3.11 7.09 -16.72
CA ARG A 25 -2.60 7.91 -15.62
C ARG A 25 -1.28 7.35 -15.09
N ALA A 26 -0.32 8.22 -14.81
CA ALA A 26 0.98 7.82 -14.29
C ALA A 26 0.85 7.15 -12.90
N LEU A 27 1.56 6.05 -12.73
CA LEU A 27 1.84 5.40 -11.46
C LEU A 27 3.22 5.85 -11.01
N THR A 28 3.31 6.44 -9.83
CA THR A 28 4.54 7.07 -9.37
C THR A 28 5.03 6.51 -8.06
N HIS A 29 6.32 6.62 -7.84
CA HIS A 29 6.97 6.29 -6.59
C HIS A 29 8.06 7.30 -6.27
N ARG A 30 8.51 7.28 -5.03
CA ARG A 30 9.68 8.02 -4.59
C ARG A 30 10.52 7.19 -3.63
N VAL A 31 11.84 7.48 -3.57
CA VAL A 31 12.78 6.75 -2.73
C VAL A 31 13.57 7.73 -1.88
N TRP A 32 13.63 7.47 -0.58
CA TRP A 32 14.55 8.11 0.35
C TRP A 32 15.63 7.11 0.74
N ARG A 33 16.88 7.48 0.48
CA ARG A 33 18.03 6.61 0.71
C ARG A 33 18.58 6.79 2.12
N ALA A 34 18.82 5.68 2.82
CA ALA A 34 19.59 5.71 4.04
C ALA A 34 21.06 6.05 3.75
N ALA A 35 21.66 6.94 4.54
CA ALA A 35 23.07 7.29 4.38
C ALA A 35 24.01 6.09 4.62
N ALA A 36 23.61 5.18 5.54
CA ALA A 36 24.28 3.93 5.81
C ALA A 36 23.18 2.87 6.09
N ALA A 37 22.71 2.19 5.05
CA ALA A 37 21.68 1.17 5.19
C ALA A 37 22.23 -0.03 5.98
N SER A 38 21.57 -0.36 7.07
CA SER A 38 21.85 -1.53 7.91
C SER A 38 20.77 -2.60 7.86
N ALA A 39 19.67 -2.32 7.13
CA ALA A 39 18.55 -3.22 6.92
C ALA A 39 18.06 -3.15 5.46
N PRO A 40 17.40 -4.22 4.94
CA PRO A 40 16.78 -4.20 3.62
C PRO A 40 15.70 -3.13 3.51
N PRO A 41 15.35 -2.68 2.27
CA PRO A 41 14.36 -1.64 2.05
C PRO A 41 12.97 -1.97 2.63
N VAL A 42 12.18 -0.92 2.90
CA VAL A 42 10.74 -0.99 3.12
C VAL A 42 10.00 -0.32 1.96
N LEU A 43 8.88 -0.89 1.54
CA LEU A 43 8.00 -0.29 0.55
C LEU A 43 6.62 -0.04 1.16
N LEU A 44 6.12 1.20 1.03
CA LEU A 44 4.77 1.55 1.46
C LEU A 44 3.94 1.91 0.23
N HIS A 45 2.70 1.44 0.17
CA HIS A 45 1.79 1.84 -0.89
C HIS A 45 0.37 2.10 -0.38
N GLY A 46 -0.38 2.92 -1.10
CA GLY A 46 -1.75 3.27 -0.76
C GLY A 46 -2.70 3.15 -1.95
N SER A 47 -3.99 3.21 -1.65
CA SER A 47 -5.08 3.29 -2.63
C SER A 47 -4.99 2.27 -3.76
N ILE A 48 -4.76 0.99 -3.42
CA ILE A 48 -4.99 -0.13 -4.33
C ILE A 48 -6.49 -0.24 -4.62
N HIS A 49 -7.34 0.09 -3.64
CA HIS A 49 -8.75 0.42 -3.83
C HIS A 49 -8.88 1.94 -3.91
N GLY A 50 -9.39 2.44 -5.03
CA GLY A 50 -9.41 3.89 -5.28
C GLY A 50 -10.33 4.68 -4.34
N ASN A 51 -11.35 4.05 -3.74
CA ASN A 51 -12.22 4.67 -2.75
C ASN A 51 -11.66 4.68 -1.31
N GLU A 52 -10.39 4.29 -1.13
CA GLU A 52 -9.69 4.24 0.16
C GLU A 52 -8.55 5.27 0.22
N PRO A 53 -8.82 6.58 0.16
CA PRO A 53 -7.79 7.59 -0.01
C PRO A 53 -6.97 7.90 1.24
N LEU A 54 -7.41 7.48 2.44
CA LEU A 54 -6.77 7.84 3.71
C LEU A 54 -5.30 7.41 3.76
N GLY A 55 -4.98 6.22 3.22
CA GLY A 55 -3.61 5.76 3.11
C GLY A 55 -2.73 6.71 2.30
N SER A 56 -3.22 7.22 1.16
CA SER A 56 -2.47 8.17 0.33
C SER A 56 -2.24 9.52 1.01
N TYR A 57 -3.20 10.00 1.81
CA TYR A 57 -2.99 11.20 2.64
C TYR A 57 -1.89 10.97 3.69
N CYS A 58 -1.93 9.83 4.39
CA CYS A 58 -0.90 9.49 5.36
C CYS A 58 0.49 9.38 4.71
N LEU A 59 0.57 8.75 3.54
CA LEU A 59 1.83 8.63 2.79
C LEU A 59 2.36 9.97 2.29
N ARG A 60 1.47 10.92 1.96
CA ARG A 60 1.89 12.29 1.64
C ARG A 60 2.59 12.95 2.83
N TRP A 61 1.97 12.94 4.02
CA TRP A 61 2.56 13.56 5.21
C TRP A 61 3.83 12.84 5.66
N LEU A 62 3.90 11.52 5.53
CA LEU A 62 5.14 10.77 5.77
C LEU A 62 6.25 11.23 4.82
N ALA A 63 5.94 11.41 3.53
CA ALA A 63 6.89 11.92 2.55
C ALA A 63 7.40 13.33 2.90
N GLU A 64 6.51 14.22 3.37
CA GLU A 64 6.87 15.55 3.83
C GLU A 64 7.82 15.51 5.06
N GLU A 65 7.62 14.56 5.98
CA GLU A 65 8.53 14.36 7.11
C GLU A 65 9.89 13.81 6.70
N LEU A 66 9.91 12.88 5.75
CA LEU A 66 11.14 12.35 5.19
C LEU A 66 11.94 13.44 4.45
N ASP A 67 11.26 14.31 3.70
CA ASP A 67 11.88 15.47 3.04
C ASP A 67 12.47 16.48 4.03
N ALA A 68 11.79 16.67 5.14
CA ALA A 68 12.26 17.55 6.20
C ALA A 68 13.41 16.95 7.04
N GLY A 69 13.86 15.73 6.72
CA GLY A 69 14.94 15.06 7.45
C GLY A 69 14.60 14.73 8.91
N LYS A 70 13.31 14.55 9.23
CA LYS A 70 12.88 14.24 10.59
C LYS A 70 13.25 12.82 11.05
N HIS A 71 13.72 11.98 10.13
CA HIS A 71 14.04 10.58 10.39
C HIS A 71 15.50 10.27 10.04
N THR A 72 16.22 9.62 10.95
CA THR A 72 17.47 8.96 10.62
C THR A 72 17.16 7.59 10.06
N LEU A 73 17.27 7.45 8.74
CA LEU A 73 16.93 6.21 8.06
C LEU A 73 18.02 5.17 8.21
N VAL A 74 17.63 3.95 8.60
CA VAL A 74 18.47 2.75 8.68
C VAL A 74 18.26 1.81 7.50
N ARG A 75 17.24 2.10 6.67
CA ARG A 75 16.90 1.40 5.43
C ARG A 75 16.37 2.39 4.39
N ASP A 76 16.47 2.01 3.13
CA ASP A 76 15.81 2.78 2.07
C ASP A 76 14.30 2.68 2.20
N VAL A 77 13.61 3.81 2.04
CA VAL A 77 12.15 3.93 2.11
C VAL A 77 11.62 4.20 0.70
N TRP A 78 10.76 3.32 0.22
CA TRP A 78 10.06 3.44 -1.06
C TRP A 78 8.59 3.72 -0.80
N ILE A 79 8.03 4.73 -1.46
CA ILE A 79 6.60 5.06 -1.35
C ILE A 79 5.98 5.10 -2.74
N ALA A 80 4.91 4.29 -2.95
CA ALA A 80 4.02 4.34 -4.11
C ALA A 80 2.63 4.78 -3.62
N PRO A 81 2.31 6.08 -3.64
CA PRO A 81 1.20 6.62 -2.86
C PRO A 81 -0.18 6.25 -3.40
N VAL A 82 -0.31 6.00 -4.71
CA VAL A 82 -1.59 5.67 -5.35
C VAL A 82 -1.38 4.56 -6.37
N VAL A 83 -1.89 3.36 -6.07
CA VAL A 83 -1.79 2.19 -6.97
C VAL A 83 -2.91 2.20 -8.02
N ASN A 84 -4.10 2.65 -7.65
CA ASN A 84 -5.26 2.75 -8.54
C ASN A 84 -5.68 4.20 -8.78
N PRO A 85 -4.96 4.96 -9.63
CA PRO A 85 -5.28 6.36 -9.85
C PRO A 85 -6.60 6.56 -10.59
N ASP A 86 -7.07 5.59 -11.38
CA ASP A 86 -8.33 5.67 -12.11
C ASP A 86 -9.52 5.62 -11.15
N GLY A 87 -9.55 4.65 -10.25
CA GLY A 87 -10.55 4.58 -9.19
C GLY A 87 -10.44 5.72 -8.18
N PHE A 88 -9.20 6.14 -7.88
CA PHE A 88 -8.90 7.17 -6.87
C PHE A 88 -9.55 8.52 -7.18
N VAL A 89 -9.45 9.00 -8.42
CA VAL A 89 -9.99 10.32 -8.79
C VAL A 89 -11.53 10.39 -8.80
N ILE A 90 -12.20 9.25 -8.94
CA ILE A 90 -13.67 9.15 -8.97
C ILE A 90 -14.27 8.44 -7.74
N GLY A 91 -13.43 8.07 -6.76
CA GLY A 91 -13.88 7.40 -5.54
C GLY A 91 -14.45 6.00 -5.76
N ARG A 92 -13.95 5.24 -6.72
CA ARG A 92 -14.37 3.87 -7.03
C ARG A 92 -13.33 2.86 -6.53
N LYS A 93 -13.78 1.74 -5.93
CA LYS A 93 -12.90 0.66 -5.45
C LYS A 93 -11.99 0.14 -6.56
N ASN A 94 -12.61 -0.34 -7.64
CA ASN A 94 -11.97 -1.05 -8.74
C ASN A 94 -11.30 -0.10 -9.73
N ASN A 95 -10.39 -0.61 -10.55
CA ASN A 95 -9.74 0.15 -11.62
C ASN A 95 -10.72 0.46 -12.78
N GLU A 96 -10.23 1.03 -13.88
CA GLU A 96 -11.07 1.44 -15.02
C GLU A 96 -11.78 0.26 -15.70
N ARG A 97 -11.20 -0.94 -15.67
CA ARG A 97 -11.82 -2.18 -16.20
C ARG A 97 -12.78 -2.84 -15.21
N GLY A 98 -12.98 -2.28 -14.02
CA GLY A 98 -13.82 -2.86 -12.99
C GLY A 98 -13.13 -3.99 -12.20
N VAL A 99 -11.82 -4.13 -12.29
CA VAL A 99 -11.04 -5.14 -11.59
C VAL A 99 -10.71 -4.69 -10.16
N ASP A 100 -10.93 -5.58 -9.20
CA ASP A 100 -10.39 -5.46 -7.85
C ASP A 100 -8.89 -5.81 -7.88
N LEU A 101 -8.04 -4.78 -7.84
CA LEU A 101 -6.59 -4.97 -7.92
C LEU A 101 -6.02 -5.80 -6.76
N ASN A 102 -6.73 -5.88 -5.61
CA ASN A 102 -6.34 -6.76 -4.50
C ASN A 102 -6.94 -8.18 -4.61
N ARG A 103 -7.41 -8.56 -5.79
CA ARG A 103 -7.78 -9.92 -6.21
C ARG A 103 -7.04 -10.33 -7.48
N ASN A 104 -6.25 -9.44 -8.07
CA ASN A 104 -5.60 -9.64 -9.38
C ASN A 104 -4.16 -10.17 -9.28
N TRP A 105 -3.68 -10.56 -8.12
CA TRP A 105 -2.31 -11.06 -7.93
C TRP A 105 -2.18 -12.53 -8.33
N ALA A 106 -1.01 -12.92 -8.87
CA ALA A 106 -0.72 -14.31 -9.31
C ALA A 106 -0.41 -15.22 -8.11
N ALA A 107 -1.23 -15.18 -7.07
CA ALA A 107 -1.18 -16.08 -5.94
C ALA A 107 -1.76 -17.45 -6.32
N ARG A 108 -1.32 -18.52 -5.67
CA ARG A 108 -1.77 -19.91 -5.95
C ARG A 108 -3.27 -20.10 -5.71
N ASN A 109 -3.85 -19.27 -4.84
CA ASN A 109 -5.28 -19.28 -4.54
C ASN A 109 -6.09 -18.32 -5.43
N TRP A 110 -5.49 -17.70 -6.46
CA TRP A 110 -6.23 -16.89 -7.40
C TRP A 110 -7.37 -17.69 -8.03
N SER A 111 -8.52 -17.05 -8.18
CA SER A 111 -9.72 -17.71 -8.70
C SER A 111 -10.51 -16.74 -9.57
N PRO A 112 -11.03 -17.18 -10.73
CA PRO A 112 -11.94 -16.36 -11.52
C PRO A 112 -13.35 -16.26 -10.90
N VAL A 113 -13.63 -17.03 -9.84
CA VAL A 113 -14.91 -16.99 -9.13
C VAL A 113 -14.88 -15.86 -8.10
N TYR A 114 -15.82 -14.94 -8.19
CA TYR A 114 -15.90 -13.76 -7.34
C TYR A 114 -17.33 -13.41 -6.94
N LYS A 115 -17.49 -12.49 -6.01
CA LYS A 115 -18.79 -11.95 -5.56
C LYS A 115 -18.76 -10.42 -5.57
N GLY A 116 -19.88 -9.83 -5.89
CA GLY A 116 -20.06 -8.38 -5.84
C GLY A 116 -19.04 -7.63 -6.70
N ASN A 117 -18.30 -6.73 -6.07
CA ASN A 117 -17.30 -5.88 -6.71
C ASN A 117 -15.85 -6.41 -6.55
N GLU A 118 -15.67 -7.73 -6.38
CA GLU A 118 -14.37 -8.38 -6.21
C GLU A 118 -13.89 -9.05 -7.52
N PHE A 119 -14.28 -8.54 -8.69
CA PHE A 119 -13.84 -9.10 -9.98
C PHE A 119 -12.31 -9.15 -10.07
N PRO A 120 -11.70 -10.35 -10.20
CA PRO A 120 -10.25 -10.52 -10.10
C PRO A 120 -9.50 -10.25 -11.42
N GLY A 121 -10.20 -9.80 -12.46
CA GLY A 121 -9.68 -9.71 -13.82
C GLY A 121 -9.86 -11.00 -14.62
N ASP A 122 -9.58 -10.94 -15.92
CA ASP A 122 -9.71 -12.09 -16.84
C ASP A 122 -8.61 -13.14 -16.61
N ALA A 123 -7.49 -12.72 -16.01
CA ALA A 123 -6.39 -13.58 -15.59
C ALA A 123 -5.65 -12.96 -14.40
N ALA A 124 -4.90 -13.80 -13.67
CA ALA A 124 -4.01 -13.32 -12.64
C ALA A 124 -2.99 -12.34 -13.24
N ALA A 125 -2.74 -11.22 -12.56
CA ALA A 125 -1.85 -10.13 -12.98
C ALA A 125 -2.18 -9.57 -14.38
N SER A 126 -3.46 -9.55 -14.77
CA SER A 126 -3.90 -8.98 -16.05
C SER A 126 -3.78 -7.47 -16.10
N GLU A 127 -3.85 -6.79 -14.95
CA GLU A 127 -3.96 -5.33 -14.90
C GLU A 127 -2.60 -4.64 -14.91
N PRO A 128 -2.47 -3.53 -15.68
CA PRO A 128 -1.21 -2.80 -15.78
C PRO A 128 -0.76 -2.22 -14.43
N GLU A 129 -1.70 -1.83 -13.56
CA GLU A 129 -1.42 -1.36 -12.21
C GLU A 129 -0.77 -2.45 -11.35
N THR A 130 -1.30 -3.67 -11.40
CA THR A 130 -0.75 -4.85 -10.71
C THR A 130 0.66 -5.17 -11.23
N GLN A 131 0.84 -5.17 -12.55
CA GLN A 131 2.15 -5.43 -13.19
C GLN A 131 3.18 -4.35 -12.82
N ALA A 132 2.78 -3.07 -12.82
CA ALA A 132 3.66 -1.97 -12.47
C ALA A 132 4.12 -2.03 -11.02
N LEU A 133 3.20 -2.30 -10.07
CA LEU A 133 3.56 -2.45 -8.66
C LEU A 133 4.41 -3.70 -8.44
N HIS A 134 4.12 -4.81 -9.13
CA HIS A 134 4.96 -6.02 -9.09
C HIS A 134 6.41 -5.72 -9.53
N ALA A 135 6.58 -5.02 -10.65
CA ALA A 135 7.89 -4.61 -11.15
C ALA A 135 8.61 -3.66 -10.20
N LEU A 136 7.88 -2.76 -9.55
CA LEU A 136 8.42 -1.86 -8.54
C LEU A 136 8.94 -2.63 -7.31
N ILE A 137 8.18 -3.60 -6.81
CA ILE A 137 8.56 -4.45 -5.69
C ILE A 137 9.81 -5.26 -6.04
N ALA A 138 9.85 -5.87 -7.23
CA ALA A 138 11.03 -6.61 -7.68
C ALA A 138 12.29 -5.73 -7.74
N ARG A 139 12.16 -4.47 -8.16
CA ARG A 139 13.27 -3.49 -8.19
C ARG A 139 13.68 -3.02 -6.81
N ALA A 140 12.73 -2.78 -5.92
CA ALA A 140 13.00 -2.33 -4.55
C ALA A 140 13.58 -3.44 -3.68
N ALA A 141 13.23 -4.71 -3.97
CA ALA A 141 13.57 -5.89 -3.18
C ALA A 141 13.36 -5.68 -1.66
N PRO A 142 12.16 -5.25 -1.21
CA PRO A 142 11.92 -4.92 0.18
C PRO A 142 11.85 -6.18 1.04
N ALA A 143 12.27 -6.10 2.30
CA ALA A 143 11.98 -7.13 3.29
C ALA A 143 10.60 -6.96 3.94
N CYS A 144 10.09 -5.72 3.92
CA CYS A 144 8.81 -5.36 4.51
C CYS A 144 7.98 -4.50 3.53
N ILE A 145 6.69 -4.79 3.43
CA ILE A 145 5.74 -4.00 2.65
C ILE A 145 4.56 -3.59 3.54
N VAL A 146 4.21 -2.30 3.50
CA VAL A 146 3.03 -1.77 4.20
C VAL A 146 2.01 -1.28 3.18
N ALA A 147 0.89 -1.98 3.08
CA ALA A 147 -0.28 -1.60 2.29
C ALA A 147 -1.28 -0.84 3.18
N LEU A 148 -1.65 0.38 2.77
CA LEU A 148 -2.62 1.18 3.51
C LEU A 148 -4.00 1.05 2.87
N HIS A 149 -4.95 0.59 3.66
CA HIS A 149 -6.33 0.27 3.31
C HIS A 149 -7.36 0.94 4.23
N SER A 150 -8.63 0.69 3.96
CA SER A 150 -9.81 1.00 4.77
C SER A 150 -10.86 -0.12 4.54
N PRO A 151 -11.86 -0.33 5.40
CA PRO A 151 -12.37 0.61 6.40
C PRO A 151 -12.19 0.14 7.86
N PHE A 152 -11.47 -0.94 8.11
CA PHE A 152 -11.40 -1.53 9.45
C PHE A 152 -10.50 -0.70 10.40
N ARG A 153 -10.37 -1.15 11.64
CA ARG A 153 -9.49 -0.55 12.64
C ARG A 153 -8.52 -1.63 13.11
N THR A 154 -7.62 -2.05 12.19
CA THR A 154 -6.72 -3.17 12.48
C THR A 154 -5.39 -3.03 11.74
N VAL A 155 -4.35 -3.61 12.32
CA VAL A 155 -3.07 -3.88 11.67
C VAL A 155 -3.08 -5.36 11.31
N ASN A 156 -3.58 -5.67 10.11
CA ASN A 156 -3.57 -7.03 9.59
C ASN A 156 -2.16 -7.36 9.09
N TYR A 157 -1.75 -8.63 9.21
CA TYR A 157 -0.43 -9.06 8.76
C TYR A 157 -0.47 -10.42 8.06
N ASP A 158 0.43 -10.57 7.09
CA ASP A 158 0.71 -11.82 6.39
C ASP A 158 2.21 -12.15 6.49
N GLY A 159 2.56 -13.42 6.39
CA GLY A 159 3.94 -13.89 6.51
C GLY A 159 4.54 -13.66 7.91
N PRO A 160 5.84 -13.38 8.01
CA PRO A 160 6.52 -13.23 9.30
C PRO A 160 6.29 -11.87 9.99
N ALA A 161 5.31 -11.06 9.58
CA ALA A 161 5.13 -9.67 10.00
C ALA A 161 4.44 -9.47 11.37
N ARG A 162 4.17 -10.55 12.13
CA ARG A 162 3.45 -10.46 13.41
C ARG A 162 4.08 -9.47 14.39
N ALA A 163 5.40 -9.54 14.57
CA ALA A 163 6.09 -8.67 15.52
C ALA A 163 6.00 -7.19 15.14
N LEU A 164 6.11 -6.87 13.84
CA LEU A 164 5.92 -5.51 13.34
C LEU A 164 4.47 -5.07 13.53
N ALA A 165 3.48 -5.93 13.21
CA ALA A 165 2.07 -5.61 13.40
C ALA A 165 1.73 -5.28 14.86
N GLU A 166 2.26 -6.05 15.81
CA GLU A 166 2.07 -5.80 17.26
C GLU A 166 2.70 -4.47 17.70
N ARG A 167 3.90 -4.13 17.19
CA ARG A 167 4.54 -2.82 17.46
C ARG A 167 3.71 -1.67 16.89
N MET A 168 3.28 -1.76 15.63
CA MET A 168 2.43 -0.76 14.99
C MET A 168 1.09 -0.60 15.73
N ALA A 169 0.45 -1.70 16.09
CA ALA A 169 -0.81 -1.72 16.83
C ALA A 169 -0.70 -1.04 18.22
N ALA A 170 0.44 -1.23 18.89
CA ALA A 170 0.72 -0.55 20.17
C ALA A 170 0.83 0.97 20.02
N LYS A 171 1.19 1.50 18.84
CA LYS A 171 1.31 2.94 18.59
C LYS A 171 -0.02 3.60 18.21
N ASN A 172 -0.84 2.94 17.38
CA ASN A 172 -2.10 3.52 16.92
C ASN A 172 -3.33 3.06 17.73
N GLY A 173 -3.17 2.11 18.64
CA GLY A 173 -4.27 1.56 19.43
C GLY A 173 -5.23 0.68 18.63
N TYR A 174 -4.80 0.14 17.48
CA TYR A 174 -5.57 -0.83 16.68
C TYR A 174 -5.28 -2.25 17.14
N GLY A 175 -6.10 -3.21 16.72
CA GLY A 175 -5.80 -4.63 16.93
C GLY A 175 -4.78 -5.15 15.91
N ALA A 176 -3.86 -6.01 16.32
CA ALA A 176 -3.06 -6.79 15.38
C ALA A 176 -3.74 -8.13 15.09
N SER A 177 -3.92 -8.51 13.80
CA SER A 177 -4.61 -9.73 13.40
C SER A 177 -4.00 -10.36 12.15
N ALA A 178 -3.86 -11.69 12.14
CA ALA A 178 -3.52 -12.46 10.94
C ALA A 178 -4.76 -12.76 10.06
N ASP A 179 -5.95 -12.48 10.54
CA ASP A 179 -7.22 -12.75 9.84
C ASP A 179 -8.01 -11.46 9.69
N ILE A 180 -8.41 -11.15 8.47
CA ILE A 180 -9.27 -10.01 8.13
C ILE A 180 -10.76 -10.36 8.23
N GLY A 181 -11.11 -11.62 8.54
CA GLY A 181 -12.47 -12.09 8.75
C GLY A 181 -13.19 -12.64 7.51
N TYR A 182 -12.53 -12.67 6.34
CA TYR A 182 -13.08 -13.23 5.12
C TYR A 182 -11.96 -13.69 4.14
N PRO A 183 -12.25 -14.66 3.24
CA PRO A 183 -11.27 -15.12 2.25
C PRO A 183 -10.87 -14.02 1.25
N THR A 184 -9.59 -13.94 0.94
CA THR A 184 -9.03 -12.96 0.00
C THR A 184 -8.23 -13.65 -1.12
N PRO A 185 -8.88 -14.47 -1.99
CA PRO A 185 -8.18 -15.18 -3.05
C PRO A 185 -7.52 -14.18 -4.02
N GLY A 186 -6.30 -14.49 -4.46
CA GLY A 186 -5.55 -13.61 -5.36
C GLY A 186 -5.14 -12.26 -4.75
N SER A 187 -5.05 -12.17 -3.41
CA SER A 187 -4.64 -10.94 -2.74
C SER A 187 -3.14 -10.70 -2.74
N PHE A 188 -2.77 -9.44 -2.53
CA PHE A 188 -1.40 -8.99 -2.30
C PHE A 188 -0.74 -9.73 -1.12
N GLY A 189 -1.45 -9.78 0.03
CA GLY A 189 -0.97 -10.44 1.23
C GLY A 189 -0.71 -11.92 1.03
N THR A 190 -1.59 -12.62 0.30
CA THR A 190 -1.35 -14.03 -0.05
C THR A 190 -0.07 -14.21 -0.86
N LEU A 191 0.12 -13.43 -1.94
CA LEU A 191 1.29 -13.59 -2.80
C LEU A 191 2.59 -13.28 -2.07
N TYR A 192 2.69 -12.08 -1.49
CA TYR A 192 3.96 -11.63 -0.92
C TYR A 192 4.18 -12.10 0.51
N GLY A 193 3.14 -12.08 1.35
CA GLY A 193 3.26 -12.50 2.74
C GLY A 193 3.30 -14.00 2.90
N VAL A 194 2.26 -14.70 2.42
CA VAL A 194 2.13 -16.13 2.68
C VAL A 194 3.04 -16.96 1.77
N GLU A 195 3.08 -16.68 0.46
CA GLU A 195 3.80 -17.53 -0.49
C GLU A 195 5.28 -17.17 -0.65
N GLN A 196 5.61 -15.88 -0.59
CA GLN A 196 7.00 -15.40 -0.70
C GLN A 196 7.66 -15.14 0.65
N ASN A 197 6.92 -15.29 1.76
CA ASN A 197 7.41 -15.14 3.12
C ASN A 197 8.06 -13.77 3.42
N LEU A 198 7.51 -12.69 2.83
CA LEU A 198 7.86 -11.33 3.16
C LEU A 198 7.03 -10.83 4.34
N GLU A 199 7.55 -9.86 5.10
CA GLU A 199 6.73 -9.13 6.06
C GLU A 199 5.73 -8.25 5.31
N VAL A 200 4.44 -8.56 5.39
CA VAL A 200 3.37 -7.75 4.79
C VAL A 200 2.42 -7.27 5.87
N ILE A 201 2.26 -5.96 5.96
CA ILE A 201 1.27 -5.28 6.78
C ILE A 201 0.16 -4.73 5.89
N THR A 202 -1.08 -5.00 6.23
CA THR A 202 -2.24 -4.29 5.73
C THR A 202 -2.79 -3.41 6.86
N LEU A 203 -2.44 -2.11 6.82
CA LEU A 203 -2.91 -1.13 7.79
C LEU A 203 -4.30 -0.64 7.38
N GLU A 204 -5.30 -1.07 8.10
CA GLU A 204 -6.72 -0.78 7.87
C GLU A 204 -7.16 0.44 8.69
N ILE A 205 -7.34 1.56 8.03
CA ILE A 205 -7.70 2.84 8.64
C ILE A 205 -9.22 3.04 8.56
N PRO A 206 -9.93 3.18 9.70
CA PRO A 206 -11.37 3.39 9.68
C PRO A 206 -11.73 4.77 9.09
N PRO A 207 -12.98 4.96 8.60
CA PRO A 207 -13.42 6.25 8.07
C PRO A 207 -13.30 7.37 9.10
N MET A 208 -12.51 8.39 8.78
CA MET A 208 -12.27 9.57 9.62
C MET A 208 -11.72 10.73 8.79
N PRO A 209 -11.63 11.98 9.33
CA PRO A 209 -10.88 13.04 8.68
C PRO A 209 -9.42 12.65 8.43
N ALA A 210 -8.85 13.06 7.28
CA ALA A 210 -7.51 12.66 6.88
C ALA A 210 -6.43 13.09 7.90
N GLU A 211 -6.56 14.28 8.47
CA GLU A 211 -5.66 14.78 9.51
C GLU A 211 -5.68 13.91 10.77
N GLN A 212 -6.87 13.41 11.15
CA GLN A 212 -7.01 12.47 12.26
C GLN A 212 -6.37 11.13 11.93
N ALA A 213 -6.58 10.62 10.70
CA ALA A 213 -5.96 9.38 10.24
C ALA A 213 -4.42 9.45 10.32
N TRP A 214 -3.84 10.59 9.94
CA TRP A 214 -2.42 10.82 10.10
C TRP A 214 -1.99 10.86 11.57
N GLN A 215 -2.68 11.63 12.40
CA GLN A 215 -2.35 11.75 13.83
C GLN A 215 -2.38 10.39 14.55
N GLU A 216 -3.39 9.55 14.25
CA GLU A 216 -3.52 8.23 14.85
C GLU A 216 -2.45 7.25 14.34
N ASN A 217 -2.05 7.32 13.07
CA ASN A 217 -1.21 6.28 12.45
C ASN A 217 0.24 6.70 12.23
N ARG A 218 0.60 7.96 12.46
CA ARG A 218 1.95 8.50 12.23
C ARG A 218 3.03 7.66 12.91
N GLU A 219 2.91 7.44 14.21
CA GLU A 219 3.91 6.67 14.98
C GLU A 219 3.95 5.18 14.59
N ALA A 220 2.80 4.61 14.20
CA ALA A 220 2.75 3.25 13.67
C ALA A 220 3.48 3.15 12.32
N LEU A 221 3.35 4.15 11.44
CA LEU A 221 4.11 4.19 10.19
C LEU A 221 5.61 4.37 10.41
N HIS A 222 6.01 5.12 11.46
CA HIS A 222 7.43 5.23 11.85
C HIS A 222 8.02 3.89 12.29
N GLU A 223 7.26 3.01 12.98
CA GLU A 223 7.71 1.65 13.32
C GLU A 223 8.09 0.83 12.08
N ALA A 224 7.41 1.03 10.96
CA ALA A 224 7.75 0.35 9.71
C ALA A 224 9.06 0.83 9.07
N LEU A 225 9.55 2.03 9.44
CA LEU A 225 10.83 2.56 8.98
C LEU A 225 12.01 2.03 9.79
N ALA A 226 11.76 1.49 10.99
CA ALA A 226 12.76 0.85 11.84
C ALA A 226 13.15 -0.54 11.28
N PRO A 227 14.28 -1.11 11.71
CA PRO A 227 14.73 -2.44 11.29
C PRO A 227 13.84 -3.57 11.78
#